data_ef7fc5492aaf17486194a674a4c469ce
#
_entry.id   ef7fc5492aaf17486194a674a4c469ce
#
_cell.length_a   1.000
_cell.length_b   1.000
_cell.length_c   1.000
_cell.angle_alpha   90.00
_cell.angle_beta   90.00
_cell.angle_gamma   90.00
#
_symmetry.space_group_name_H-M   'P 1'
#
loop_
_entity.id
_entity.type
_entity.pdbx_description
1 polymer ?
#
loop_
_entity_poly.entity_id
_entity_poly.type
_entity_poly.pdbx_seq_one_letter_code
_entity_poly.pdbx_strand_id
1 'polypeptide(L)'
;MHDVGPALTFKIASEPWEFEQIHRLNYKTFVEEIPQHAANEHRVLVDRFHDQNVYAVCLRGREVIGMMALRCVRPFSLDQKIPDLDTHLPTGRAKVCEIRLLATEKDRRGGRVFVGLMTISAQYLVRHGFDMAVISGTTRQIKLYRHMGFVPFGPLVGTPGAMFQPMYLTRERFEEATRALKPSLTDDDATEPVSFLPGPVDVTREAREAFAAPPVSHRSDRFLDDFRQTQEALCALVNARHVQILTGSGTLANDAVAAQLFLEDSPGLILSNGEFGERLLDHAKRTRLDHQTLRIPWGGVFDTTDVEAALDADNSIGWLWAVHCETSTGVLNDLTSLKAICARRGIKLCLDCISSIGTVPVDLSNVHLASAISGKGLRGYPGLCMVFHNRPIDPSPDRLPRYLDLGFCAEKSGVPFTLCSNLLYALKAAVQHLGGNDRFAAIADHSIRIRAHLAEIGLEVVAPASSASPAVITIALPREVPAIATGDALAKSGLLLSYRSDYLLERSWIQICLMGAYSTPTIDRLLTALTQIAAPGALALAST
;
A
#
# COMPACT_ATOMS: atom_id res chain seq x y z
N MET A 1 -4.44 -3.26 43.49
CA MET A 1 -3.79 -2.40 42.52
C MET A 1 -2.59 -3.16 41.99
N HIS A 2 -2.75 -3.88 40.87
CA HIS A 2 -1.61 -4.47 40.18
C HIS A 2 -1.06 -3.38 39.26
N ASP A 3 0.15 -2.94 39.57
CA ASP A 3 0.94 -2.02 38.73
C ASP A 3 1.22 -2.72 37.40
N VAL A 4 0.43 -2.42 36.40
CA VAL A 4 0.65 -2.87 35.03
C VAL A 4 1.75 -1.98 34.47
N GLY A 5 3.00 -2.42 34.64
CA GLY A 5 4.15 -1.72 34.05
C GLY A 5 3.97 -1.48 32.55
N PRO A 6 4.71 -0.51 31.94
CA PRO A 6 4.54 -0.12 30.55
C PRO A 6 4.60 -1.33 29.60
N ALA A 7 3.69 -1.36 28.62
CA ALA A 7 3.57 -2.42 27.62
C ALA A 7 4.90 -2.62 26.85
N LEU A 8 5.18 -3.86 26.41
CA LEU A 8 6.34 -4.17 25.60
C LEU A 8 6.03 -3.83 24.13
N THR A 9 6.92 -3.11 23.46
CA THR A 9 6.83 -2.80 22.03
C THR A 9 7.96 -3.51 21.29
N PHE A 10 7.62 -4.19 20.19
CA PHE A 10 8.58 -4.86 19.32
C PHE A 10 8.63 -4.15 17.97
N LYS A 11 9.81 -3.76 17.49
CA LYS A 11 9.99 -3.06 16.21
C LYS A 11 11.39 -3.28 15.63
N ILE A 12 11.57 -2.86 14.38
CA ILE A 12 12.91 -2.66 13.80
C ILE A 12 13.43 -1.29 14.25
N ALA A 13 14.65 -1.25 14.78
CA ALA A 13 15.28 -0.02 15.25
C ALA A 13 15.47 0.97 14.09
N SER A 14 15.11 2.23 14.34
CA SER A 14 15.19 3.32 13.35
C SER A 14 15.71 4.63 13.92
N GLU A 15 15.67 4.78 15.25
CA GLU A 15 16.01 6.02 15.91
C GLU A 15 17.46 6.01 16.46
N PRO A 16 18.22 7.12 16.39
CA PRO A 16 19.61 7.19 16.88
C PRO A 16 19.76 6.74 18.34
N TRP A 17 18.83 7.10 19.22
CA TRP A 17 18.87 6.72 20.65
C TRP A 17 18.68 5.21 20.88
N GLU A 18 18.01 4.52 19.95
CA GLU A 18 17.85 3.04 20.01
C GLU A 18 19.19 2.37 19.74
N PHE A 19 19.94 2.84 18.75
CA PHE A 19 21.27 2.30 18.44
C PHE A 19 22.28 2.52 19.58
N GLU A 20 22.24 3.69 20.25
CA GLU A 20 23.06 3.92 21.42
C GLU A 20 22.78 2.91 22.54
N GLN A 21 21.50 2.62 22.81
CA GLN A 21 21.12 1.65 23.83
C GLN A 21 21.44 0.21 23.40
N ILE A 22 21.30 -0.14 22.12
CA ILE A 22 21.72 -1.42 21.55
C ILE A 22 23.21 -1.66 21.82
N HIS A 23 24.07 -0.67 21.60
CA HIS A 23 25.51 -0.80 21.82
C HIS A 23 25.87 -0.98 23.30
N ARG A 24 25.14 -0.31 24.20
CA ARG A 24 25.28 -0.51 25.64
C ARG A 24 24.80 -1.88 26.09
N LEU A 25 23.67 -2.35 25.57
CA LEU A 25 23.14 -3.70 25.86
C LEU A 25 24.07 -4.80 25.33
N ASN A 26 24.67 -4.60 24.15
CA ASN A 26 25.71 -5.48 23.61
C ASN A 26 26.92 -5.56 24.55
N TYR A 27 27.40 -4.41 25.03
CA TYR A 27 28.53 -4.37 25.97
C TYR A 27 28.21 -5.16 27.24
N LYS A 28 27.06 -4.85 27.87
CA LYS A 28 26.59 -5.52 29.08
C LYS A 28 26.50 -7.06 28.88
N THR A 29 25.99 -7.49 27.73
CA THR A 29 25.79 -8.92 27.43
C THR A 29 27.10 -9.62 27.05
N PHE A 30 27.90 -9.06 26.12
CA PHE A 30 29.01 -9.74 25.47
C PHE A 30 30.40 -9.35 26.00
N VAL A 31 30.47 -8.40 26.95
CA VAL A 31 31.71 -8.05 27.66
C VAL A 31 31.58 -8.37 29.14
N GLU A 32 30.48 -7.97 29.81
CA GLU A 32 30.33 -8.11 31.25
C GLU A 32 29.76 -9.48 31.66
N GLU A 33 28.71 -9.99 30.99
CA GLU A 33 28.06 -11.25 31.37
C GLU A 33 28.68 -12.48 30.66
N ILE A 34 29.01 -12.36 29.38
CA ILE A 34 29.61 -13.42 28.57
C ILE A 34 30.88 -12.82 27.97
N PRO A 35 32.03 -12.90 28.64
CA PRO A 35 33.25 -12.18 28.28
C PRO A 35 33.84 -12.71 26.96
N GLN A 36 33.32 -12.22 25.83
CA GLN A 36 33.78 -12.52 24.46
C GLN A 36 34.62 -11.39 23.87
N HIS A 37 34.58 -10.19 24.47
CA HIS A 37 35.28 -9.00 24.03
C HIS A 37 35.99 -8.33 25.20
N ALA A 38 37.05 -7.56 24.92
CA ALA A 38 37.78 -6.79 25.92
C ALA A 38 36.90 -5.60 26.43
N ALA A 39 37.05 -5.30 27.71
CA ALA A 39 36.37 -4.16 28.31
C ALA A 39 36.96 -2.83 27.77
N ASN A 40 36.12 -1.78 27.66
CA ASN A 40 36.52 -0.43 27.29
C ASN A 40 35.89 0.61 28.23
N GLU A 41 36.50 1.80 28.28
CA GLU A 41 36.11 2.89 29.19
C GLU A 41 34.71 3.44 28.89
N HIS A 42 34.28 3.40 27.62
CA HIS A 42 32.98 3.94 27.21
C HIS A 42 31.80 3.00 27.49
N ARG A 43 32.08 1.72 27.87
CA ARG A 43 31.07 0.69 28.11
C ARG A 43 30.08 0.51 26.94
N VAL A 44 30.61 0.55 25.72
CA VAL A 44 29.86 0.45 24.47
C VAL A 44 30.53 -0.61 23.59
N LEU A 45 29.74 -1.52 23.02
CA LEU A 45 30.19 -2.53 22.05
C LEU A 45 29.38 -2.36 20.76
N VAL A 46 30.02 -1.72 19.77
CA VAL A 46 29.50 -1.61 18.40
C VAL A 46 29.86 -2.88 17.64
N ASP A 47 28.87 -3.57 17.08
CA ASP A 47 29.14 -4.74 16.23
C ASP A 47 29.92 -4.33 14.97
N ARG A 48 30.90 -5.15 14.56
CA ARG A 48 31.72 -4.88 13.36
C ARG A 48 30.93 -4.77 12.05
N PHE A 49 29.70 -5.26 12.05
CA PHE A 49 28.78 -5.20 10.91
C PHE A 49 27.65 -4.21 11.13
N HIS A 50 27.76 -3.28 12.06
CA HIS A 50 26.72 -2.36 12.48
C HIS A 50 26.01 -1.69 11.30
N ASP A 51 26.77 -1.13 10.37
CA ASP A 51 26.25 -0.38 9.20
C ASP A 51 25.42 -1.24 8.22
N GLN A 52 25.51 -2.55 8.35
CA GLN A 52 24.83 -3.52 7.47
C GLN A 52 23.85 -4.43 8.22
N ASN A 53 23.77 -4.29 9.54
CA ASN A 53 22.81 -5.03 10.36
C ASN A 53 21.46 -4.30 10.41
N VAL A 54 20.41 -5.08 10.45
CA VAL A 54 19.08 -4.64 10.87
C VAL A 54 18.86 -5.13 12.29
N TYR A 55 18.36 -4.28 13.17
CA TYR A 55 18.16 -4.63 14.57
C TYR A 55 16.68 -4.71 14.90
N ALA A 56 16.22 -5.89 15.32
CA ALA A 56 14.94 -6.05 15.98
C ALA A 56 15.11 -5.70 17.46
N VAL A 57 14.24 -4.87 18.03
CA VAL A 57 14.30 -4.41 19.41
C VAL A 57 12.99 -4.66 20.16
N CYS A 58 13.12 -4.92 21.47
CA CYS A 58 12.03 -4.89 22.43
C CYS A 58 12.20 -3.66 23.30
N LEU A 59 11.21 -2.80 23.29
CA LEU A 59 11.16 -1.56 24.06
C LEU A 59 10.19 -1.68 25.24
N ARG A 60 10.55 -1.04 26.34
CA ARG A 60 9.67 -0.75 27.47
C ARG A 60 9.62 0.76 27.67
N GLY A 61 8.62 1.43 27.11
CA GLY A 61 8.63 2.88 26.96
C GLY A 61 9.78 3.32 26.04
N ARG A 62 10.78 4.05 26.56
CA ARG A 62 11.98 4.48 25.82
C ARG A 62 13.25 3.68 26.20
N GLU A 63 13.11 2.52 26.77
CA GLU A 63 14.23 1.66 27.18
C GLU A 63 14.30 0.43 26.27
N VAL A 64 15.47 0.15 25.68
CA VAL A 64 15.74 -1.08 24.92
C VAL A 64 16.10 -2.18 25.91
N ILE A 65 15.17 -3.11 26.16
CA ILE A 65 15.34 -4.23 27.09
C ILE A 65 15.75 -5.55 26.42
N GLY A 66 15.71 -5.59 25.09
CA GLY A 66 16.14 -6.73 24.31
C GLY A 66 16.40 -6.35 22.87
N MET A 67 17.31 -7.07 22.21
CA MET A 67 17.64 -6.85 20.81
C MET A 67 18.12 -8.13 20.14
N MET A 68 18.01 -8.16 18.80
CA MET A 68 18.50 -9.21 17.91
C MET A 68 18.97 -8.57 16.62
N ALA A 69 20.17 -8.92 16.16
CA ALA A 69 20.73 -8.41 14.91
C ALA A 69 20.46 -9.38 13.76
N LEU A 70 19.98 -8.85 12.65
CA LEU A 70 19.77 -9.54 11.37
C LEU A 70 20.82 -9.07 10.38
N ARG A 71 21.68 -9.97 9.93
CA ARG A 71 22.65 -9.71 8.87
C ARG A 71 22.12 -10.27 7.55
N CYS A 72 21.69 -9.36 6.68
CA CYS A 72 21.01 -9.69 5.44
C CYS A 72 21.95 -9.74 4.22
N VAL A 73 23.23 -9.41 4.39
CA VAL A 73 24.24 -9.33 3.33
C VAL A 73 25.49 -10.12 3.75
N ARG A 74 26.05 -10.93 2.82
CA ARG A 74 27.30 -11.65 3.05
C ARG A 74 28.52 -10.71 3.05
N PRO A 75 29.66 -11.11 3.66
CA PRO A 75 29.88 -12.38 4.35
C PRO A 75 29.18 -12.42 5.72
N PHE A 76 28.67 -13.59 6.09
CA PHE A 76 28.17 -13.87 7.44
C PHE A 76 29.31 -14.12 8.43
N SER A 77 29.04 -14.05 9.72
CA SER A 77 30.04 -14.51 10.69
C SER A 77 30.27 -16.01 10.61
N LEU A 78 29.29 -16.76 10.15
CA LEU A 78 29.37 -18.20 9.89
C LEU A 78 30.27 -18.52 8.69
N ASP A 79 30.35 -17.70 7.64
CA ASP A 79 31.24 -17.91 6.49
C ASP A 79 32.72 -17.96 6.90
N GLN A 80 33.09 -17.27 8.00
CA GLN A 80 34.44 -17.31 8.55
C GLN A 80 34.74 -18.55 9.41
N LYS A 81 33.68 -19.25 9.82
CA LYS A 81 33.78 -20.41 10.73
C LYS A 81 33.57 -21.74 10.02
N ILE A 82 32.85 -21.73 8.92
CA ILE A 82 32.49 -22.91 8.12
C ILE A 82 32.82 -22.60 6.68
N PRO A 83 33.91 -23.15 6.13
CA PRO A 83 34.17 -23.13 4.71
C PRO A 83 32.98 -23.74 3.95
N ASP A 84 32.61 -23.17 2.82
CA ASP A 84 31.54 -23.65 1.95
C ASP A 84 30.17 -23.81 2.66
N LEU A 85 29.78 -22.82 3.49
CA LEU A 85 28.55 -22.79 4.27
C LEU A 85 27.33 -23.28 3.48
N ASP A 86 27.22 -22.90 2.21
CA ASP A 86 26.06 -23.23 1.37
C ASP A 86 25.93 -24.72 1.07
N THR A 87 27.02 -25.50 1.11
CA THR A 87 26.97 -26.95 0.90
C THR A 87 26.31 -27.70 2.08
N HIS A 88 26.22 -27.05 3.22
CA HIS A 88 25.61 -27.59 4.43
C HIS A 88 24.15 -27.21 4.61
N LEU A 89 23.63 -26.30 3.75
CA LEU A 89 22.26 -25.82 3.82
C LEU A 89 21.33 -26.61 2.88
N PRO A 90 20.02 -26.69 3.15
CA PRO A 90 19.07 -27.30 2.23
C PRO A 90 19.12 -26.66 0.84
N THR A 91 19.15 -27.51 -0.19
CA THR A 91 19.18 -27.06 -1.59
C THR A 91 17.89 -26.33 -2.00
N GLY A 92 17.99 -25.43 -2.98
CA GLY A 92 16.83 -24.72 -3.53
C GLY A 92 16.40 -23.48 -2.75
N ARG A 93 17.20 -23.02 -1.76
CA ARG A 93 16.93 -21.77 -1.02
C ARG A 93 17.70 -20.61 -1.63
N ALA A 94 16.97 -19.59 -2.08
CA ALA A 94 17.57 -18.48 -2.82
C ALA A 94 18.15 -17.38 -1.95
N LYS A 95 17.60 -17.14 -0.73
CA LYS A 95 17.99 -15.99 0.09
C LYS A 95 18.10 -16.34 1.58
N VAL A 96 19.30 -16.22 2.11
CA VAL A 96 19.66 -16.58 3.51
C VAL A 96 19.99 -15.31 4.29
N CYS A 97 19.61 -15.27 5.58
CA CYS A 97 19.98 -14.24 6.55
C CYS A 97 20.66 -14.87 7.76
N GLU A 98 21.65 -14.20 8.35
CA GLU A 98 22.24 -14.62 9.63
C GLU A 98 21.61 -13.82 10.77
N ILE A 99 21.03 -14.53 11.76
CA ILE A 99 20.55 -13.94 13.01
C ILE A 99 21.68 -13.99 14.03
N ARG A 100 21.97 -12.84 14.67
CA ARG A 100 23.13 -12.66 15.55
C ARG A 100 22.75 -11.85 16.80
N LEU A 101 23.65 -11.82 17.76
CA LEU A 101 23.66 -10.89 18.89
C LEU A 101 22.31 -10.81 19.63
N LEU A 102 21.73 -11.95 19.99
CA LEU A 102 20.58 -11.94 20.88
C LEU A 102 21.03 -11.46 22.27
N ALA A 103 20.63 -10.28 22.65
CA ALA A 103 20.90 -9.69 23.95
C ALA A 103 19.58 -9.26 24.62
N THR A 104 19.45 -9.57 25.92
CA THR A 104 18.29 -9.16 26.73
C THR A 104 18.77 -8.78 28.12
N GLU A 105 18.16 -7.77 28.72
CA GLU A 105 18.41 -7.40 30.10
C GLU A 105 18.23 -8.60 31.04
N LYS A 106 19.17 -8.81 31.97
CA LYS A 106 19.28 -10.01 32.81
C LYS A 106 17.99 -10.29 33.57
N ASP A 107 17.39 -9.28 34.16
CA ASP A 107 16.18 -9.36 34.96
C ASP A 107 14.89 -9.49 34.12
N ARG A 108 15.01 -9.40 32.79
CA ARG A 108 13.92 -9.44 31.79
C ARG A 108 14.02 -10.63 30.82
N ARG A 109 14.88 -11.58 31.10
CA ARG A 109 15.04 -12.82 30.29
C ARG A 109 13.81 -13.71 30.45
N GLY A 110 12.76 -13.41 29.70
CA GLY A 110 11.52 -14.19 29.67
C GLY A 110 11.20 -14.65 28.26
N GLY A 111 10.45 -15.74 28.15
CA GLY A 111 10.00 -16.28 26.85
C GLY A 111 9.31 -15.25 25.99
N ARG A 112 8.57 -14.30 26.58
CA ARG A 112 7.82 -13.24 25.87
C ARG A 112 8.74 -12.30 25.07
N VAL A 113 9.86 -11.84 25.67
CA VAL A 113 10.82 -10.96 24.96
C VAL A 113 11.49 -11.70 23.81
N PHE A 114 11.93 -12.92 24.04
CA PHE A 114 12.57 -13.75 23.01
C PHE A 114 11.61 -14.06 21.86
N VAL A 115 10.39 -14.51 22.16
CA VAL A 115 9.37 -14.84 21.14
C VAL A 115 8.98 -13.60 20.34
N GLY A 116 8.77 -12.45 20.97
CA GLY A 116 8.47 -11.20 20.27
C GLY A 116 9.61 -10.76 19.34
N LEU A 117 10.88 -10.82 19.79
CA LEU A 117 12.03 -10.53 18.93
C LEU A 117 12.14 -11.50 17.75
N MET A 118 11.90 -12.80 17.96
CA MET A 118 11.87 -13.78 16.88
C MET A 118 10.75 -13.51 15.89
N THR A 119 9.56 -13.14 16.39
CA THR A 119 8.40 -12.85 15.56
C THR A 119 8.64 -11.64 14.67
N ILE A 120 9.09 -10.49 15.22
CA ILE A 120 9.36 -9.29 14.40
C ILE A 120 10.52 -9.52 13.42
N SER A 121 11.53 -10.32 13.81
CA SER A 121 12.62 -10.72 12.93
C SER A 121 12.11 -11.59 11.77
N ALA A 122 11.27 -12.57 12.03
CA ALA A 122 10.69 -13.43 11.00
C ALA A 122 9.79 -12.63 10.05
N GLN A 123 8.96 -11.72 10.57
CA GLN A 123 8.15 -10.81 9.75
C GLN A 123 9.02 -9.96 8.83
N TYR A 124 10.10 -9.38 9.35
CA TYR A 124 11.05 -8.62 8.54
C TYR A 124 11.66 -9.48 7.44
N LEU A 125 12.16 -10.67 7.77
CA LEU A 125 12.81 -11.57 6.81
C LEU A 125 11.85 -12.04 5.71
N VAL A 126 10.64 -12.46 6.06
CA VAL A 126 9.60 -12.87 5.10
C VAL A 126 9.24 -11.72 4.15
N ARG A 127 9.05 -10.51 4.68
CA ARG A 127 8.75 -9.32 3.88
C ARG A 127 9.86 -8.99 2.87
N HIS A 128 11.12 -9.21 3.24
CA HIS A 128 12.27 -8.94 2.37
C HIS A 128 12.67 -10.16 1.53
N GLY A 129 11.83 -11.21 1.50
CA GLY A 129 11.96 -12.39 0.65
C GLY A 129 13.11 -13.32 1.07
N PHE A 130 13.44 -13.37 2.35
CA PHE A 130 14.38 -14.36 2.87
C PHE A 130 13.64 -15.68 3.13
N ASP A 131 14.26 -16.78 2.68
CA ASP A 131 13.68 -18.12 2.77
C ASP A 131 14.18 -18.88 4.00
N MET A 132 15.34 -18.45 4.53
CA MET A 132 16.05 -19.16 5.58
C MET A 132 16.82 -18.20 6.48
N ALA A 133 16.85 -18.52 7.78
CA ALA A 133 17.75 -17.90 8.74
C ALA A 133 18.80 -18.92 9.22
N VAL A 134 20.04 -18.46 9.43
CA VAL A 134 21.11 -19.24 10.04
C VAL A 134 21.59 -18.59 11.34
N ILE A 135 22.01 -19.39 12.31
CA ILE A 135 22.56 -18.92 13.59
C ILE A 135 23.80 -19.70 13.99
N SER A 136 24.65 -19.08 14.80
CA SER A 136 25.61 -19.77 15.67
C SER A 136 24.96 -19.95 17.05
N GLY A 137 24.22 -21.02 17.24
CA GLY A 137 23.51 -21.29 18.50
C GLY A 137 24.46 -21.72 19.60
N THR A 138 24.39 -21.11 20.79
CA THR A 138 25.20 -21.56 21.93
C THR A 138 24.78 -22.96 22.34
N THR A 139 25.76 -23.82 22.66
CA THR A 139 25.49 -25.21 23.08
C THR A 139 24.58 -25.29 24.30
N ARG A 140 24.59 -24.26 25.17
CA ARG A 140 23.73 -24.15 26.35
C ARG A 140 22.24 -23.96 26.01
N GLN A 141 21.92 -23.40 24.85
CA GLN A 141 20.55 -23.05 24.44
C GLN A 141 20.00 -23.92 23.29
N ILE A 142 20.67 -25.00 22.91
CA ILE A 142 20.27 -25.88 21.80
C ILE A 142 18.82 -26.37 21.93
N LYS A 143 18.37 -26.69 23.16
CA LYS A 143 16.99 -27.13 23.42
C LYS A 143 15.97 -26.04 23.03
N LEU A 144 16.25 -24.78 23.37
CA LEU A 144 15.40 -23.64 23.02
C LEU A 144 15.35 -23.47 21.50
N TYR A 145 16.50 -23.45 20.82
CA TYR A 145 16.55 -23.29 19.37
C TYR A 145 15.82 -24.42 18.63
N ARG A 146 15.96 -25.66 19.05
CA ARG A 146 15.21 -26.81 18.50
C ARG A 146 13.70 -26.64 18.70
N HIS A 147 13.28 -26.17 19.87
CA HIS A 147 11.87 -25.90 20.14
C HIS A 147 11.28 -24.84 19.20
N MET A 148 12.11 -23.88 18.78
CA MET A 148 11.74 -22.85 17.79
C MET A 148 11.85 -23.32 16.33
N GLY A 149 12.16 -24.60 16.09
CA GLY A 149 12.22 -25.19 14.75
C GLY A 149 13.61 -25.18 14.11
N PHE A 150 14.64 -24.63 14.77
CA PHE A 150 16.00 -24.65 14.25
C PHE A 150 16.59 -26.09 14.16
N VAL A 151 17.25 -26.34 13.04
CA VAL A 151 17.90 -27.63 12.73
C VAL A 151 19.42 -27.45 12.78
N PRO A 152 20.16 -28.28 13.56
CA PRO A 152 21.61 -28.24 13.55
C PRO A 152 22.18 -28.76 12.22
N PHE A 153 23.28 -28.13 11.77
CA PHE A 153 24.07 -28.59 10.62
C PHE A 153 25.58 -28.39 10.88
N GLY A 154 26.41 -29.06 10.11
CA GLY A 154 27.86 -28.92 10.19
C GLY A 154 28.47 -29.23 11.56
N PRO A 155 29.79 -29.03 11.71
CA PRO A 155 30.50 -29.27 12.97
C PRO A 155 30.26 -28.16 13.98
N LEU A 156 30.54 -28.44 15.25
CA LEU A 156 30.64 -27.41 16.28
C LEU A 156 31.79 -26.46 15.96
N VAL A 157 31.53 -25.16 16.12
CA VAL A 157 32.49 -24.06 15.86
C VAL A 157 32.73 -23.25 17.13
N GLY A 158 33.90 -22.62 17.24
CA GLY A 158 34.27 -21.79 18.41
C GLY A 158 35.56 -22.22 19.07
N THR A 159 35.75 -21.80 20.31
CA THR A 159 36.95 -22.12 21.14
C THR A 159 36.56 -22.99 22.32
N PRO A 160 37.54 -23.73 22.92
CA PRO A 160 37.30 -24.46 24.16
C PRO A 160 36.71 -23.51 25.22
N GLY A 161 35.50 -23.77 25.68
CA GLY A 161 34.75 -22.89 26.61
C GLY A 161 33.64 -22.01 25.99
N ALA A 162 33.66 -21.78 24.67
CA ALA A 162 32.62 -21.04 23.93
C ALA A 162 32.30 -21.73 22.60
N MET A 163 31.74 -22.95 22.69
CA MET A 163 31.32 -23.71 21.51
C MET A 163 29.92 -23.35 21.07
N PHE A 164 29.73 -23.29 19.73
CA PHE A 164 28.47 -23.00 19.09
C PHE A 164 28.10 -24.08 18.08
N GLN A 165 26.83 -24.41 18.02
CA GLN A 165 26.25 -25.27 17.00
C GLN A 165 25.67 -24.40 15.90
N PRO A 166 26.15 -24.48 14.66
CA PRO A 166 25.49 -23.90 13.51
C PRO A 166 24.11 -24.51 13.31
N MET A 167 23.10 -23.67 13.12
CA MET A 167 21.72 -24.14 12.93
C MET A 167 21.02 -23.27 11.86
N TYR A 168 20.10 -23.88 11.13
CA TYR A 168 19.22 -23.15 10.19
C TYR A 168 17.76 -23.27 10.59
N LEU A 169 16.95 -22.32 10.14
CA LEU A 169 15.50 -22.27 10.30
C LEU A 169 14.87 -21.86 8.98
N THR A 170 14.01 -22.70 8.42
CA THR A 170 13.20 -22.32 7.26
C THR A 170 11.88 -21.69 7.71
N ARG A 171 11.24 -20.98 6.81
CA ARG A 171 9.94 -20.34 7.06
C ARG A 171 8.89 -21.36 7.53
N GLU A 172 8.78 -22.49 6.84
CA GLU A 172 7.78 -23.53 7.15
C GLU A 172 7.96 -24.08 8.57
N ARG A 173 9.22 -24.33 8.96
CA ARG A 173 9.55 -24.81 10.31
C ARG A 173 9.25 -23.80 11.41
N PHE A 174 9.50 -22.51 11.12
CA PHE A 174 9.14 -21.45 12.07
C PHE A 174 7.63 -21.34 12.23
N GLU A 175 6.87 -21.37 11.14
CA GLU A 175 5.41 -21.33 11.16
C GLU A 175 4.82 -22.53 11.89
N GLU A 176 5.40 -23.73 11.74
CA GLU A 176 4.99 -24.94 12.45
C GLU A 176 5.30 -24.85 13.94
N ALA A 177 6.54 -24.50 14.31
CA ALA A 177 6.98 -24.41 15.70
C ALA A 177 6.24 -23.32 16.50
N THR A 178 5.83 -22.24 15.83
CA THR A 178 5.12 -21.11 16.48
C THR A 178 3.60 -21.21 16.38
N ARG A 179 3.06 -22.21 15.69
CA ARG A 179 1.60 -22.38 15.51
C ARG A 179 0.83 -22.40 16.83
N ALA A 180 1.37 -23.08 17.85
CA ALA A 180 0.76 -23.15 19.19
C ALA A 180 0.94 -21.86 20.03
N LEU A 181 1.89 -20.98 19.65
CA LEU A 181 2.19 -19.74 20.35
C LEU A 181 1.45 -18.53 19.75
N LYS A 182 0.86 -18.68 18.56
CA LYS A 182 0.09 -17.61 17.89
C LYS A 182 -1.04 -17.01 18.73
N PRO A 183 -1.81 -17.77 19.55
CA PRO A 183 -2.85 -17.17 20.38
C PRO A 183 -2.33 -16.25 21.49
N SER A 184 -1.10 -16.41 21.94
CA SER A 184 -0.51 -15.58 23.01
C SER A 184 0.25 -14.35 22.52
N LEU A 185 0.44 -14.23 21.21
CA LEU A 185 1.15 -13.10 20.58
C LEU A 185 0.20 -12.04 19.99
N THR A 186 -1.13 -12.30 20.02
CA THR A 186 -2.12 -11.49 19.33
C THR A 186 -2.63 -10.30 20.12
N ASP A 187 -2.20 -10.05 21.36
CA ASP A 187 -2.85 -9.02 22.18
C ASP A 187 -2.14 -7.66 22.27
N ASP A 188 -0.96 -7.47 21.66
CA ASP A 188 -0.31 -6.13 21.66
C ASP A 188 0.78 -5.96 20.57
N ASP A 189 0.77 -6.77 19.51
CA ASP A 189 1.73 -6.55 18.43
C ASP A 189 1.24 -5.43 17.52
N ALA A 190 1.96 -4.31 17.52
CA ALA A 190 1.90 -3.32 16.46
C ALA A 190 2.33 -3.99 15.14
N THR A 191 1.44 -4.77 14.54
CA THR A 191 1.53 -5.15 13.14
C THR A 191 1.67 -3.86 12.35
N GLU A 192 2.62 -3.79 11.40
CA GLU A 192 2.69 -2.61 10.52
C GLU A 192 1.29 -2.24 10.05
N PRO A 193 0.96 -0.95 10.11
CA PRO A 193 -0.37 -0.52 9.74
C PRO A 193 -0.69 -0.96 8.31
N VAL A 194 -1.83 -1.63 8.13
CA VAL A 194 -2.33 -1.95 6.80
C VAL A 194 -3.19 -0.81 6.31
N SER A 195 -2.88 -0.32 5.11
CA SER A 195 -3.56 0.82 4.52
C SER A 195 -4.79 0.38 3.73
N PHE A 196 -5.95 0.81 4.21
CA PHE A 196 -7.23 0.80 3.49
C PHE A 196 -7.61 2.22 3.02
N LEU A 197 -6.61 3.07 2.78
CA LEU A 197 -6.78 4.42 2.25
C LEU A 197 -7.07 4.40 0.75
N PRO A 198 -7.80 5.41 0.21
CA PRO A 198 -8.01 5.53 -1.23
C PRO A 198 -6.73 5.93 -2.00
N GLY A 199 -5.71 6.41 -1.29
CA GLY A 199 -4.41 6.81 -1.82
C GLY A 199 -3.71 7.84 -0.91
N PRO A 200 -2.36 7.82 -0.84
CA PRO A 200 -1.49 6.83 -1.47
C PRO A 200 -1.69 5.42 -0.89
N VAL A 201 -1.61 4.42 -1.76
CA VAL A 201 -1.77 3.01 -1.39
C VAL A 201 -0.42 2.32 -1.20
N ASP A 202 -0.41 1.15 -0.56
CA ASP A 202 0.80 0.34 -0.46
C ASP A 202 1.27 -0.10 -1.86
N VAL A 203 2.52 0.24 -2.18
CA VAL A 203 3.16 -0.16 -3.43
C VAL A 203 3.71 -1.58 -3.36
N THR A 204 3.74 -2.28 -4.49
CA THR A 204 4.31 -3.62 -4.54
C THR A 204 5.81 -3.62 -4.27
N ARG A 205 6.36 -4.76 -3.91
CA ARG A 205 7.81 -4.93 -3.73
C ARG A 205 8.56 -4.58 -5.02
N GLU A 206 8.09 -5.07 -6.15
CA GLU A 206 8.68 -4.86 -7.47
C GLU A 206 8.68 -3.37 -7.85
N ALA A 207 7.60 -2.65 -7.54
CA ALA A 207 7.55 -1.20 -7.74
C ALA A 207 8.54 -0.45 -6.82
N ARG A 208 8.73 -0.88 -5.57
CA ARG A 208 9.74 -0.30 -4.67
C ARG A 208 11.16 -0.53 -5.17
N GLU A 209 11.48 -1.76 -5.59
CA GLU A 209 12.80 -2.11 -6.13
C GLU A 209 13.10 -1.32 -7.43
N ALA A 210 12.12 -1.19 -8.31
CA ALA A 210 12.25 -0.40 -9.53
C ALA A 210 12.43 1.10 -9.24
N PHE A 211 11.74 1.64 -8.23
CA PHE A 211 11.90 3.03 -7.81
C PHE A 211 13.29 3.32 -7.23
N ALA A 212 13.90 2.37 -6.53
CA ALA A 212 15.21 2.50 -5.92
C ALA A 212 16.39 2.40 -6.93
N ALA A 213 16.12 2.07 -8.20
CA ALA A 213 17.14 2.00 -9.23
C ALA A 213 17.79 3.39 -9.50
N PRO A 214 19.05 3.45 -9.94
CA PRO A 214 19.66 4.70 -10.35
C PRO A 214 18.83 5.40 -11.44
N PRO A 215 18.73 6.74 -11.42
CA PRO A 215 17.97 7.48 -12.42
C PRO A 215 18.57 7.35 -13.81
N VAL A 216 17.72 7.31 -14.82
CA VAL A 216 18.09 7.21 -16.23
C VAL A 216 17.62 8.45 -16.97
N SER A 217 18.40 8.92 -17.93
CA SER A 217 18.01 10.06 -18.76
C SER A 217 16.74 9.76 -19.54
N HIS A 218 15.76 10.64 -19.44
CA HIS A 218 14.51 10.57 -20.20
C HIS A 218 14.68 10.71 -21.72
N ARG A 219 15.89 10.95 -22.20
CA ARG A 219 16.25 11.04 -23.63
C ARG A 219 17.08 9.85 -24.11
N SER A 220 17.37 8.87 -23.25
CA SER A 220 18.06 7.66 -23.68
C SER A 220 17.09 6.72 -24.41
N ASP A 221 17.59 5.99 -25.40
CA ASP A 221 16.80 5.01 -26.15
C ASP A 221 16.14 4.00 -25.23
N ARG A 222 16.88 3.50 -24.23
CA ARG A 222 16.35 2.59 -23.22
C ARG A 222 15.14 3.18 -22.49
N PHE A 223 15.21 4.45 -22.05
CA PHE A 223 14.09 5.08 -21.37
C PHE A 223 12.88 5.23 -22.29
N LEU A 224 13.09 5.64 -23.54
CA LEU A 224 12.01 5.82 -24.52
C LEU A 224 11.34 4.49 -24.85
N ASP A 225 12.11 3.40 -24.94
CA ASP A 225 11.57 2.06 -25.12
C ASP A 225 10.74 1.59 -23.91
N ASP A 226 11.26 1.80 -22.70
CA ASP A 226 10.55 1.48 -21.46
C ASP A 226 9.27 2.32 -21.31
N PHE A 227 9.31 3.59 -21.70
CA PHE A 227 8.15 4.49 -21.72
C PHE A 227 7.07 3.96 -22.67
N ARG A 228 7.43 3.63 -23.92
CA ARG A 228 6.52 3.06 -24.92
C ARG A 228 5.89 1.75 -24.44
N GLN A 229 6.70 0.82 -23.91
CA GLN A 229 6.18 -0.44 -23.34
C GLN A 229 5.21 -0.19 -22.17
N THR A 230 5.45 0.84 -21.35
CA THR A 230 4.53 1.21 -20.27
C THR A 230 3.21 1.75 -20.83
N GLN A 231 3.26 2.58 -21.88
CA GLN A 231 2.04 3.05 -22.56
C GLN A 231 1.26 1.88 -23.17
N GLU A 232 1.93 0.95 -23.85
CA GLU A 232 1.32 -0.24 -24.44
C GLU A 232 0.63 -1.11 -23.36
N ALA A 233 1.30 -1.36 -22.22
CA ALA A 233 0.72 -2.13 -21.13
C ALA A 233 -0.49 -1.43 -20.48
N LEU A 234 -0.43 -0.12 -20.29
CA LEU A 234 -1.56 0.67 -19.78
C LEU A 234 -2.74 0.66 -20.75
N CYS A 235 -2.49 0.85 -22.06
CA CYS A 235 -3.53 0.80 -23.08
C CYS A 235 -4.19 -0.58 -23.15
N ALA A 236 -3.39 -1.66 -23.09
CA ALA A 236 -3.91 -3.03 -23.09
C ALA A 236 -4.78 -3.33 -21.86
N LEU A 237 -4.41 -2.78 -20.68
CA LEU A 237 -5.17 -2.97 -19.45
C LEU A 237 -6.62 -2.45 -19.53
N VAL A 238 -6.85 -1.37 -20.30
CA VAL A 238 -8.15 -0.68 -20.35
C VAL A 238 -8.75 -0.61 -21.76
N ASN A 239 -8.19 -1.33 -22.73
CA ASN A 239 -8.63 -1.34 -24.13
C ASN A 239 -8.70 0.08 -24.74
N ALA A 240 -7.69 0.93 -24.47
CA ALA A 240 -7.52 2.23 -25.10
C ALA A 240 -6.47 2.17 -26.21
N ARG A 241 -6.47 3.13 -27.15
CA ARG A 241 -5.48 3.20 -28.22
C ARG A 241 -4.22 3.97 -27.85
N HIS A 242 -4.38 5.01 -27.04
CA HIS A 242 -3.29 5.92 -26.68
C HIS A 242 -3.40 6.32 -25.20
N VAL A 243 -2.25 6.65 -24.62
CA VAL A 243 -2.17 7.24 -23.27
C VAL A 243 -1.06 8.29 -23.24
N GLN A 244 -1.34 9.46 -22.68
CA GLN A 244 -0.32 10.44 -22.33
C GLN A 244 -0.02 10.32 -20.82
N ILE A 245 1.25 10.18 -20.48
CA ILE A 245 1.73 10.06 -19.09
C ILE A 245 2.39 11.39 -18.70
N LEU A 246 1.86 12.03 -17.66
CA LEU A 246 2.30 13.34 -17.19
C LEU A 246 2.82 13.23 -15.75
N THR A 247 3.77 14.11 -15.40
CA THR A 247 4.18 14.25 -13.99
C THR A 247 3.16 15.11 -13.26
N GLY A 248 2.40 14.50 -12.33
CA GLY A 248 1.37 15.23 -11.60
C GLY A 248 0.40 14.33 -10.85
N SER A 249 -0.60 14.97 -10.25
CA SER A 249 -1.71 14.32 -9.56
C SER A 249 -2.90 14.07 -10.48
N GLY A 250 -3.95 13.40 -9.98
CA GLY A 250 -5.22 13.25 -10.71
C GLY A 250 -5.89 14.58 -11.05
N THR A 251 -5.68 15.61 -10.24
CA THR A 251 -6.12 16.97 -10.55
C THR A 251 -5.55 17.46 -11.87
N LEU A 252 -4.24 17.25 -12.12
CA LEU A 252 -3.63 17.62 -13.40
C LEU A 252 -4.21 16.81 -14.57
N ALA A 253 -4.51 15.52 -14.38
CA ALA A 253 -5.14 14.73 -15.43
C ALA A 253 -6.53 15.27 -15.80
N ASN A 254 -7.33 15.65 -14.81
CA ASN A 254 -8.64 16.28 -15.04
C ASN A 254 -8.52 17.70 -15.62
N ASP A 255 -7.50 18.49 -15.21
CA ASP A 255 -7.20 19.78 -15.86
C ASP A 255 -6.82 19.58 -17.34
N ALA A 256 -6.06 18.53 -17.66
CA ALA A 256 -5.73 18.23 -19.05
C ALA A 256 -6.96 17.77 -19.86
N VAL A 257 -7.88 16.99 -19.25
CA VAL A 257 -9.18 16.65 -19.87
C VAL A 257 -10.00 17.92 -20.12
N ALA A 258 -10.12 18.79 -19.11
CA ALA A 258 -10.84 20.05 -19.24
C ALA A 258 -10.23 20.96 -20.34
N ALA A 259 -8.90 20.99 -20.44
CA ALA A 259 -8.20 21.75 -21.48
C ALA A 259 -8.49 21.21 -22.89
N GLN A 260 -8.60 19.90 -23.07
CA GLN A 260 -9.02 19.33 -24.35
C GLN A 260 -10.49 19.64 -24.65
N LEU A 261 -11.38 19.60 -23.65
CA LEU A 261 -12.78 19.98 -23.81
C LEU A 261 -12.93 21.47 -24.12
N PHE A 262 -12.03 22.34 -23.66
CA PHE A 262 -11.99 23.76 -24.02
C PHE A 262 -11.72 23.98 -25.52
N LEU A 263 -11.13 23.02 -26.21
CA LEU A 263 -10.93 23.09 -27.67
C LEU A 263 -12.17 22.69 -28.46
N GLU A 264 -13.16 22.07 -27.80
CA GLU A 264 -14.42 21.72 -28.45
C GLU A 264 -15.32 22.94 -28.57
N ASP A 265 -15.99 23.08 -29.71
CA ASP A 265 -16.87 24.21 -29.99
C ASP A 265 -18.35 23.90 -29.62
N SER A 266 -18.54 23.03 -28.61
CA SER A 266 -19.87 22.59 -28.15
C SER A 266 -19.97 22.62 -26.62
N PRO A 267 -21.15 22.90 -26.06
CA PRO A 267 -21.40 22.76 -24.65
C PRO A 267 -21.36 21.26 -24.25
N GLY A 268 -21.28 21.02 -22.95
CA GLY A 268 -21.27 19.67 -22.40
C GLY A 268 -22.28 19.40 -21.31
N LEU A 269 -22.34 18.13 -20.90
CA LEU A 269 -23.08 17.69 -19.72
C LEU A 269 -22.12 17.08 -18.70
N ILE A 270 -22.16 17.53 -17.45
CA ILE A 270 -21.37 16.96 -16.35
C ILE A 270 -22.30 16.28 -15.36
N LEU A 271 -21.99 15.02 -15.02
CA LEU A 271 -22.74 14.23 -14.05
C LEU A 271 -22.06 14.32 -12.68
N SER A 272 -22.83 14.62 -11.61
CA SER A 272 -22.33 14.69 -10.24
C SER A 272 -23.22 13.94 -9.27
N ASN A 273 -22.65 12.93 -8.56
CA ASN A 273 -23.28 12.17 -7.47
C ASN A 273 -22.37 12.03 -6.25
N GLY A 274 -21.38 12.91 -6.12
CA GLY A 274 -20.45 12.96 -5.00
C GLY A 274 -19.38 14.03 -5.14
N GLU A 275 -18.39 14.01 -4.27
CA GLU A 275 -17.31 14.99 -4.18
C GLU A 275 -16.52 15.11 -5.50
N PHE A 276 -16.21 13.97 -6.14
CA PHE A 276 -15.38 14.00 -7.35
C PHE A 276 -16.16 14.48 -8.56
N GLY A 277 -17.47 14.22 -8.61
CA GLY A 277 -18.37 14.88 -9.57
C GLY A 277 -18.40 16.41 -9.39
N GLU A 278 -18.47 16.90 -8.15
CA GLU A 278 -18.39 18.35 -7.88
C GLU A 278 -17.01 18.94 -8.25
N ARG A 279 -15.93 18.15 -8.12
CA ARG A 279 -14.59 18.59 -8.59
C ARG A 279 -14.52 18.69 -10.11
N LEU A 280 -15.19 17.83 -10.87
CA LEU A 280 -15.29 18.01 -12.33
C LEU A 280 -15.94 19.34 -12.69
N LEU A 281 -16.97 19.75 -11.95
CA LEU A 281 -17.60 21.08 -12.13
C LEU A 281 -16.63 22.22 -11.79
N ASP A 282 -15.78 22.08 -10.77
CA ASP A 282 -14.74 23.07 -10.47
C ASP A 282 -13.70 23.17 -11.59
N HIS A 283 -13.25 22.03 -12.16
CA HIS A 283 -12.37 22.01 -13.34
C HIS A 283 -13.02 22.71 -14.53
N ALA A 284 -14.28 22.40 -14.83
CA ALA A 284 -15.02 23.03 -15.92
C ALA A 284 -15.17 24.54 -15.72
N LYS A 285 -15.51 24.97 -14.51
CA LYS A 285 -15.62 26.40 -14.16
C LYS A 285 -14.28 27.14 -14.34
N ARG A 286 -13.18 26.57 -13.86
CA ARG A 286 -11.82 27.15 -13.96
C ARG A 286 -11.37 27.26 -15.41
N THR A 287 -11.73 26.32 -16.24
CA THR A 287 -11.40 26.27 -17.68
C THR A 287 -12.44 27.02 -18.52
N ARG A 288 -13.52 27.52 -17.90
CA ARG A 288 -14.63 28.27 -18.56
C ARG A 288 -15.33 27.42 -19.62
N LEU A 289 -15.55 26.15 -19.37
CA LEU A 289 -16.32 25.27 -20.24
C LEU A 289 -17.80 25.69 -20.18
N ASP A 290 -18.44 25.76 -21.33
CA ASP A 290 -19.90 25.84 -21.40
C ASP A 290 -20.49 24.46 -21.11
N HIS A 291 -21.34 24.36 -20.08
CA HIS A 291 -21.87 23.05 -19.65
C HIS A 291 -23.17 23.16 -18.87
N GLN A 292 -23.96 22.12 -19.00
CA GLN A 292 -25.08 21.80 -18.13
C GLN A 292 -24.63 20.78 -17.06
N THR A 293 -25.41 20.63 -16.00
CA THR A 293 -25.10 19.73 -14.89
C THR A 293 -26.31 18.90 -14.53
N LEU A 294 -26.16 17.60 -14.50
CA LEU A 294 -27.10 16.69 -13.88
C LEU A 294 -26.56 16.28 -12.50
N ARG A 295 -27.15 16.86 -11.44
CA ARG A 295 -26.81 16.51 -10.05
C ARG A 295 -27.88 15.60 -9.47
N ILE A 296 -27.43 14.55 -8.79
CA ILE A 296 -28.29 13.73 -7.96
C ILE A 296 -27.72 13.67 -6.52
N PRO A 297 -28.49 13.27 -5.52
CA PRO A 297 -27.99 13.15 -4.16
C PRO A 297 -26.72 12.27 -4.09
N TRP A 298 -25.81 12.60 -3.18
CA TRP A 298 -24.59 11.83 -2.97
C TRP A 298 -24.92 10.38 -2.60
N GLY A 299 -24.29 9.43 -3.27
CA GLY A 299 -24.58 8.00 -3.15
C GLY A 299 -25.72 7.51 -4.06
N GLY A 300 -26.42 8.43 -4.74
CA GLY A 300 -27.39 8.10 -5.76
C GLY A 300 -26.76 7.51 -7.02
N VAL A 301 -27.56 6.84 -7.82
CA VAL A 301 -27.21 6.22 -9.10
C VAL A 301 -27.95 6.96 -10.20
N PHE A 302 -27.24 7.31 -11.28
CA PHE A 302 -27.87 7.96 -12.43
C PHE A 302 -28.81 6.99 -13.13
N ASP A 303 -30.06 7.41 -13.30
CA ASP A 303 -30.98 6.72 -14.20
C ASP A 303 -30.63 7.10 -15.66
N THR A 304 -30.60 6.11 -16.54
CA THR A 304 -30.35 6.33 -17.96
C THR A 304 -31.38 7.26 -18.59
N THR A 305 -32.65 7.21 -18.13
CA THR A 305 -33.73 8.09 -18.60
C THR A 305 -33.49 9.55 -18.22
N ASP A 306 -32.92 9.82 -17.04
CA ASP A 306 -32.59 11.18 -16.61
C ASP A 306 -31.43 11.75 -17.42
N VAL A 307 -30.42 10.92 -17.70
CA VAL A 307 -29.27 11.32 -18.55
C VAL A 307 -29.76 11.59 -19.98
N GLU A 308 -30.61 10.74 -20.55
CA GLU A 308 -31.17 10.93 -21.87
C GLU A 308 -32.05 12.18 -21.92
N ALA A 309 -32.88 12.42 -20.93
CA ALA A 309 -33.72 13.62 -20.84
C ALA A 309 -32.90 14.92 -20.77
N ALA A 310 -31.79 14.90 -20.00
CA ALA A 310 -30.87 16.04 -19.94
C ALA A 310 -30.21 16.33 -21.31
N LEU A 311 -29.87 15.29 -22.06
CA LEU A 311 -29.30 15.41 -23.41
C LEU A 311 -30.35 15.79 -24.45
N ASP A 312 -31.64 15.41 -24.29
CA ASP A 312 -32.74 15.80 -25.16
C ASP A 312 -33.16 17.24 -24.95
N ALA A 313 -32.94 17.78 -23.75
CA ALA A 313 -33.24 19.19 -23.45
C ALA A 313 -32.35 20.17 -24.24
N ASP A 314 -31.16 19.73 -24.69
CA ASP A 314 -30.23 20.53 -25.45
C ASP A 314 -29.42 19.67 -26.45
N ASN A 315 -29.86 19.67 -27.69
CA ASN A 315 -29.21 18.92 -28.76
C ASN A 315 -27.83 19.50 -29.20
N SER A 316 -27.39 20.62 -28.65
CA SER A 316 -26.08 21.20 -28.92
C SER A 316 -24.97 20.55 -28.07
N ILE A 317 -25.31 19.77 -27.05
CA ILE A 317 -24.36 19.07 -26.18
C ILE A 317 -23.50 18.12 -27.01
N GLY A 318 -22.19 18.38 -27.05
CA GLY A 318 -21.24 17.60 -27.83
C GLY A 318 -20.39 16.63 -26.97
N TRP A 319 -20.37 16.84 -25.66
CA TRP A 319 -19.59 15.98 -24.75
C TRP A 319 -20.30 15.74 -23.40
N LEU A 320 -20.00 14.61 -22.78
CA LEU A 320 -20.45 14.23 -21.44
C LEU A 320 -19.22 13.89 -20.61
N TRP A 321 -19.14 14.44 -19.37
CA TRP A 321 -18.05 14.14 -18.44
C TRP A 321 -18.59 13.62 -17.11
N ALA A 322 -18.12 12.43 -16.68
CA ALA A 322 -18.59 11.76 -15.48
C ALA A 322 -17.44 11.08 -14.73
N VAL A 323 -17.65 10.88 -13.43
CA VAL A 323 -16.77 10.02 -12.61
C VAL A 323 -17.21 8.57 -12.79
N HIS A 324 -16.30 7.64 -13.13
CA HIS A 324 -16.64 6.23 -13.23
C HIS A 324 -16.81 5.60 -11.85
N CYS A 325 -15.83 5.77 -10.95
CA CYS A 325 -15.96 5.35 -9.54
C CYS A 325 -15.94 6.58 -8.63
N GLU A 326 -17.12 6.97 -8.15
CA GLU A 326 -17.25 8.07 -7.20
C GLU A 326 -16.72 7.66 -5.83
N THR A 327 -15.46 8.00 -5.58
CA THR A 327 -14.71 7.54 -4.40
C THR A 327 -15.36 8.01 -3.11
N SER A 328 -15.97 9.20 -3.09
CA SER A 328 -16.55 9.76 -1.86
C SER A 328 -17.70 8.92 -1.32
N THR A 329 -18.46 8.28 -2.20
CA THR A 329 -19.65 7.51 -1.85
C THR A 329 -19.50 6.00 -2.05
N GLY A 330 -18.52 5.59 -2.87
CA GLY A 330 -18.32 4.20 -3.26
C GLY A 330 -19.25 3.74 -4.39
N VAL A 331 -19.92 4.65 -5.10
CA VAL A 331 -20.75 4.32 -6.26
C VAL A 331 -19.87 4.07 -7.49
N LEU A 332 -20.13 2.98 -8.20
CA LEU A 332 -19.60 2.70 -9.53
C LEU A 332 -20.69 3.01 -10.56
N ASN A 333 -20.50 4.11 -11.30
CA ASN A 333 -21.45 4.54 -12.33
C ASN A 333 -21.39 3.60 -13.55
N ASP A 334 -22.53 3.33 -14.17
CA ASP A 334 -22.66 2.36 -15.27
C ASP A 334 -22.00 2.88 -16.55
N LEU A 335 -20.74 2.51 -16.74
CA LEU A 335 -19.95 2.85 -17.93
C LEU A 335 -20.58 2.29 -19.20
N THR A 336 -21.20 1.11 -19.15
CA THR A 336 -21.80 0.46 -20.33
C THR A 336 -22.95 1.29 -20.88
N SER A 337 -23.85 1.69 -19.99
CA SER A 337 -25.00 2.55 -20.38
C SER A 337 -24.54 3.92 -20.85
N LEU A 338 -23.59 4.57 -20.16
CA LEU A 338 -23.07 5.88 -20.60
C LEU A 338 -22.40 5.79 -21.99
N LYS A 339 -21.60 4.76 -22.25
CA LYS A 339 -21.02 4.52 -23.59
C LYS A 339 -22.09 4.34 -24.65
N ALA A 340 -23.14 3.57 -24.37
CA ALA A 340 -24.23 3.32 -25.31
C ALA A 340 -25.01 4.58 -25.63
N ILE A 341 -25.37 5.40 -24.62
CA ILE A 341 -26.06 6.67 -24.78
C ILE A 341 -25.22 7.63 -25.64
N CYS A 342 -23.96 7.84 -25.28
CA CYS A 342 -23.07 8.76 -25.99
C CYS A 342 -22.84 8.31 -27.44
N ALA A 343 -22.63 7.00 -27.67
CA ALA A 343 -22.43 6.46 -29.02
C ALA A 343 -23.65 6.67 -29.94
N ARG A 344 -24.87 6.44 -29.45
CA ARG A 344 -26.10 6.66 -30.22
C ARG A 344 -26.30 8.11 -30.64
N ARG A 345 -25.81 9.05 -29.81
CA ARG A 345 -26.02 10.50 -30.01
C ARG A 345 -24.80 11.19 -30.62
N GLY A 346 -23.69 10.47 -30.87
CA GLY A 346 -22.46 11.08 -31.38
C GLY A 346 -21.75 11.98 -30.36
N ILE A 347 -22.06 11.85 -29.05
CA ILE A 347 -21.50 12.64 -27.95
C ILE A 347 -20.17 12.07 -27.51
N LYS A 348 -19.19 12.94 -27.24
CA LYS A 348 -17.86 12.56 -26.76
C LYS A 348 -17.91 12.23 -25.25
N LEU A 349 -17.74 10.96 -24.87
CA LEU A 349 -17.70 10.56 -23.46
C LEU A 349 -16.32 10.80 -22.86
N CYS A 350 -16.25 11.58 -21.77
CA CYS A 350 -15.08 11.77 -20.95
C CYS A 350 -15.30 11.19 -19.54
N LEU A 351 -14.25 10.60 -18.95
CA LEU A 351 -14.36 9.91 -17.67
C LEU A 351 -13.23 10.28 -16.72
N ASP A 352 -13.57 10.43 -15.44
CA ASP A 352 -12.61 10.29 -14.35
C ASP A 352 -12.58 8.82 -13.93
N CYS A 353 -11.50 8.12 -14.29
CA CYS A 353 -11.27 6.71 -13.94
C CYS A 353 -10.18 6.54 -12.86
N ILE A 354 -9.86 7.62 -12.14
CA ILE A 354 -8.77 7.68 -11.15
C ILE A 354 -8.89 6.60 -10.07
N SER A 355 -10.10 6.25 -9.67
CA SER A 355 -10.35 5.24 -8.62
C SER A 355 -10.80 3.88 -9.16
N SER A 356 -11.09 3.75 -10.44
CA SER A 356 -11.57 2.50 -11.06
C SER A 356 -10.47 1.72 -11.77
N ILE A 357 -9.54 2.38 -12.46
CA ILE A 357 -8.46 1.68 -13.18
C ILE A 357 -7.55 0.94 -12.18
N GLY A 358 -7.36 -0.36 -12.43
CA GLY A 358 -6.60 -1.26 -11.55
C GLY A 358 -7.38 -1.82 -10.36
N THR A 359 -8.67 -1.47 -10.21
CA THR A 359 -9.54 -1.99 -9.14
C THR A 359 -10.74 -2.78 -9.65
N VAL A 360 -11.21 -2.46 -10.84
CA VAL A 360 -12.26 -3.17 -11.58
C VAL A 360 -11.86 -3.27 -13.04
N PRO A 361 -12.44 -4.20 -13.82
CA PRO A 361 -12.31 -4.18 -15.29
C PRO A 361 -12.87 -2.87 -15.84
N VAL A 362 -12.07 -2.17 -16.67
CA VAL A 362 -12.47 -0.93 -17.34
C VAL A 362 -12.22 -1.07 -18.83
N ASP A 363 -13.25 -0.89 -19.65
CA ASP A 363 -13.15 -0.87 -21.09
C ASP A 363 -13.34 0.56 -21.62
N LEU A 364 -12.23 1.22 -22.00
CA LEU A 364 -12.21 2.56 -22.54
C LEU A 364 -12.39 2.61 -24.07
N SER A 365 -12.68 1.50 -24.74
CA SER A 365 -12.98 1.54 -26.17
C SER A 365 -14.12 2.54 -26.43
N ASN A 366 -13.94 3.39 -27.43
CA ASN A 366 -14.88 4.48 -27.80
C ASN A 366 -15.09 5.59 -26.74
N VAL A 367 -14.34 5.59 -25.63
CA VAL A 367 -14.26 6.74 -24.71
C VAL A 367 -13.37 7.80 -25.35
N HIS A 368 -13.78 9.07 -25.28
CA HIS A 368 -13.03 10.17 -25.88
C HIS A 368 -11.76 10.45 -25.07
N LEU A 369 -11.91 10.74 -23.77
CA LEU A 369 -10.82 10.98 -22.82
C LEU A 369 -11.09 10.26 -21.49
N ALA A 370 -10.06 9.72 -20.85
CA ALA A 370 -10.21 9.19 -19.49
C ALA A 370 -8.97 9.48 -18.65
N SER A 371 -9.18 10.05 -17.47
CA SER A 371 -8.10 10.35 -16.52
C SER A 371 -7.80 9.17 -15.58
N ALA A 372 -6.53 9.01 -15.19
CA ALA A 372 -6.07 8.02 -14.22
C ALA A 372 -4.81 8.49 -13.50
N ILE A 373 -4.39 7.75 -12.45
CA ILE A 373 -3.15 8.00 -11.72
C ILE A 373 -2.42 6.72 -11.34
N SER A 374 -1.12 6.84 -11.09
CA SER A 374 -0.27 5.73 -10.65
C SER A 374 -0.52 5.28 -9.21
N GLY A 375 -0.88 6.20 -8.31
CA GLY A 375 -0.86 6.02 -6.85
C GLY A 375 -2.16 5.50 -6.22
N LYS A 376 -3.06 4.89 -7.00
CA LYS A 376 -4.30 4.25 -6.53
C LYS A 376 -4.36 2.78 -6.96
N GLY A 377 -5.37 2.37 -7.71
CA GLY A 377 -5.58 0.99 -8.12
C GLY A 377 -4.40 0.35 -8.88
N LEU A 378 -3.60 1.14 -9.58
CA LEU A 378 -2.38 0.68 -10.25
C LEU A 378 -1.23 0.32 -9.29
N ARG A 379 -1.29 0.69 -8.01
CA ARG A 379 -0.31 0.36 -6.96
C ARG A 379 1.12 0.82 -7.24
N GLY A 380 1.27 1.90 -8.03
CA GLY A 380 2.52 2.62 -8.22
C GLY A 380 2.67 3.76 -7.19
N TYR A 381 3.82 4.42 -7.22
CA TYR A 381 4.00 5.65 -6.43
C TYR A 381 3.14 6.78 -6.98
N PRO A 382 2.59 7.67 -6.13
CA PRO A 382 1.98 8.93 -6.57
C PRO A 382 3.01 9.77 -7.32
N GLY A 383 2.55 10.54 -8.31
CA GLY A 383 3.40 11.48 -9.04
C GLY A 383 3.31 11.35 -10.55
N LEU A 384 2.69 10.30 -11.08
CA LEU A 384 2.33 10.20 -12.48
C LEU A 384 0.80 10.18 -12.61
N CYS A 385 0.31 10.95 -13.57
CA CYS A 385 -1.08 10.91 -14.00
C CYS A 385 -1.16 10.61 -15.50
N MET A 386 -2.29 10.10 -15.93
CA MET A 386 -2.50 9.61 -17.29
C MET A 386 -3.80 10.14 -17.86
N VAL A 387 -3.79 10.41 -19.17
CA VAL A 387 -5.01 10.63 -19.93
C VAL A 387 -5.02 9.67 -21.10
N PHE A 388 -5.99 8.77 -21.11
CA PHE A 388 -6.25 7.83 -22.19
C PHE A 388 -7.11 8.46 -23.26
N HIS A 389 -6.86 8.13 -24.53
CA HIS A 389 -7.66 8.59 -25.66
C HIS A 389 -7.66 7.59 -26.82
N ASN A 390 -8.68 7.67 -27.69
CA ASN A 390 -8.85 6.72 -28.80
C ASN A 390 -8.71 7.35 -30.18
N ARG A 391 -8.55 8.67 -30.26
CA ARG A 391 -8.30 9.41 -31.50
C ARG A 391 -6.99 10.19 -31.37
N PRO A 392 -6.26 10.40 -32.46
CA PRO A 392 -5.14 11.34 -32.45
C PRO A 392 -5.59 12.72 -31.92
N ILE A 393 -4.70 13.38 -31.20
CA ILE A 393 -4.90 14.73 -30.67
C ILE A 393 -3.83 15.62 -31.30
N ASP A 394 -4.24 16.71 -31.93
CA ASP A 394 -3.34 17.67 -32.55
C ASP A 394 -2.86 18.72 -31.53
N PRO A 395 -1.61 19.21 -31.63
CA PRO A 395 -1.11 20.29 -30.80
C PRO A 395 -1.92 21.58 -30.95
N SER A 396 -2.12 22.30 -29.85
CA SER A 396 -2.87 23.56 -29.83
C SER A 396 -2.08 24.66 -29.08
N PRO A 397 -0.90 25.06 -29.59
CA PRO A 397 0.05 25.95 -28.89
C PRO A 397 -0.50 27.36 -28.64
N ASP A 398 -1.43 27.84 -29.46
CA ASP A 398 -2.03 29.17 -29.32
C ASP A 398 -3.18 29.20 -28.31
N ARG A 399 -3.71 28.05 -27.92
CA ARG A 399 -4.90 27.95 -27.06
C ARG A 399 -4.60 27.30 -25.71
N LEU A 400 -3.59 26.43 -25.61
CA LEU A 400 -3.30 25.64 -24.40
C LEU A 400 -1.91 25.89 -23.85
N PRO A 401 -1.77 25.91 -22.51
CA PRO A 401 -0.46 25.80 -21.85
C PRO A 401 0.18 24.43 -22.17
N ARG A 402 1.50 24.40 -22.33
CA ARG A 402 2.28 23.22 -22.74
C ARG A 402 1.97 21.94 -21.95
N TYR A 403 1.77 22.04 -20.63
CA TYR A 403 1.49 20.89 -19.77
C TYR A 403 0.08 20.32 -19.95
N LEU A 404 -0.84 21.09 -20.50
CA LEU A 404 -2.22 20.69 -20.72
C LEU A 404 -2.49 20.33 -22.20
N ASP A 405 -1.52 20.58 -23.08
CA ASP A 405 -1.60 20.26 -24.51
C ASP A 405 -1.18 18.80 -24.74
N LEU A 406 -2.17 17.90 -24.73
CA LEU A 406 -1.96 16.46 -24.97
C LEU A 406 -1.49 16.19 -26.40
N GLY A 407 -1.85 17.02 -27.37
CA GLY A 407 -1.36 16.92 -28.74
C GLY A 407 0.14 17.21 -28.83
N PHE A 408 0.62 18.21 -28.10
CA PHE A 408 2.06 18.48 -27.99
C PHE A 408 2.80 17.31 -27.31
N CYS A 409 2.20 16.70 -26.28
CA CYS A 409 2.77 15.50 -25.68
C CYS A 409 2.86 14.35 -26.69
N ALA A 410 1.81 14.10 -27.45
CA ALA A 410 1.76 13.04 -28.48
C ALA A 410 2.80 13.27 -29.59
N GLU A 411 2.94 14.50 -30.09
CA GLU A 411 3.96 14.88 -31.09
C GLU A 411 5.37 14.56 -30.62
N LYS A 412 5.66 14.73 -29.32
CA LYS A 412 6.97 14.43 -28.70
C LYS A 412 7.07 12.99 -28.19
N SER A 413 6.33 12.07 -28.73
CA SER A 413 6.30 10.64 -28.33
C SER A 413 5.99 10.44 -26.85
N GLY A 414 5.21 11.34 -26.24
CA GLY A 414 4.83 11.31 -24.83
C GLY A 414 5.85 11.87 -23.84
N VAL A 415 7.06 12.28 -24.30
CA VAL A 415 8.14 12.76 -23.43
C VAL A 415 8.60 14.19 -23.81
N PRO A 416 7.71 15.20 -23.74
CA PRO A 416 8.07 16.58 -24.09
C PRO A 416 8.98 17.25 -23.06
N PHE A 417 8.90 16.80 -21.80
CA PHE A 417 9.61 17.38 -20.64
C PHE A 417 10.45 16.33 -19.93
N THR A 418 11.26 16.76 -18.96
CA THR A 418 11.95 15.85 -18.04
C THR A 418 10.93 15.06 -17.22
N LEU A 419 10.98 13.75 -17.31
CA LEU A 419 10.14 12.83 -16.56
C LEU A 419 11.03 12.01 -15.61
N CYS A 420 10.56 11.78 -14.40
CA CYS A 420 11.26 10.99 -13.40
C CYS A 420 11.28 9.50 -13.82
N SER A 421 12.45 8.98 -14.18
CA SER A 421 12.61 7.58 -14.58
C SER A 421 12.20 6.60 -13.49
N ASN A 422 12.50 6.91 -12.22
CA ASN A 422 12.17 6.06 -11.08
C ASN A 422 10.64 5.88 -10.93
N LEU A 423 9.86 6.95 -11.12
CA LEU A 423 8.40 6.87 -11.12
C LEU A 423 7.87 6.04 -12.30
N LEU A 424 8.46 6.20 -13.49
CA LEU A 424 8.07 5.42 -14.66
C LEU A 424 8.36 3.93 -14.46
N TYR A 425 9.55 3.59 -13.99
CA TYR A 425 9.92 2.19 -13.74
C TYR A 425 9.09 1.56 -12.63
N ALA A 426 8.78 2.30 -11.59
CA ALA A 426 7.85 1.83 -10.54
C ALA A 426 6.45 1.58 -11.09
N LEU A 427 5.92 2.47 -11.96
CA LEU A 427 4.63 2.28 -12.61
C LEU A 427 4.65 1.07 -13.55
N LYS A 428 5.71 0.92 -14.38
CA LYS A 428 5.89 -0.23 -15.27
C LYS A 428 5.86 -1.54 -14.49
N ALA A 429 6.65 -1.64 -13.43
CA ALA A 429 6.68 -2.82 -12.57
C ALA A 429 5.32 -3.09 -11.90
N ALA A 430 4.64 -2.05 -11.40
CA ALA A 430 3.33 -2.18 -10.79
C ALA A 430 2.28 -2.72 -11.76
N VAL A 431 2.25 -2.21 -13.01
CA VAL A 431 1.32 -2.65 -14.05
C VAL A 431 1.60 -4.10 -14.47
N GLN A 432 2.87 -4.47 -14.65
CA GLN A 432 3.28 -5.83 -15.00
C GLN A 432 2.89 -6.87 -13.94
N HIS A 433 2.83 -6.48 -12.66
CA HIS A 433 2.49 -7.37 -11.54
C HIS A 433 1.10 -7.06 -10.94
N LEU A 434 0.22 -6.41 -11.71
CA LEU A 434 -1.09 -6.00 -11.20
C LEU A 434 -2.01 -7.19 -10.86
N GLY A 435 -1.85 -8.33 -11.52
CA GLY A 435 -2.63 -9.55 -11.27
C GLY A 435 -3.95 -9.65 -12.05
N GLY A 436 -4.30 -8.66 -12.86
CA GLY A 436 -5.43 -8.71 -13.80
C GLY A 436 -6.76 -9.19 -13.17
N ASN A 437 -7.43 -10.12 -13.81
CA ASN A 437 -8.75 -10.62 -13.40
C ASN A 437 -8.75 -11.29 -12.03
N ASP A 438 -7.69 -11.99 -11.63
CA ASP A 438 -7.61 -12.64 -10.31
C ASP A 438 -7.64 -11.58 -9.18
N ARG A 439 -6.99 -10.45 -9.40
CA ARG A 439 -7.03 -9.31 -8.47
C ARG A 439 -8.44 -8.71 -8.38
N PHE A 440 -9.10 -8.51 -9.52
CA PHE A 440 -10.46 -7.94 -9.53
C PHE A 440 -11.46 -8.87 -8.83
N ALA A 441 -11.35 -10.18 -9.06
CA ALA A 441 -12.15 -11.18 -8.35
C ALA A 441 -11.90 -11.14 -6.84
N ALA A 442 -10.64 -11.11 -6.40
CA ALA A 442 -10.28 -11.04 -4.99
C ALA A 442 -10.80 -9.76 -4.31
N ILE A 443 -10.73 -8.61 -4.99
CA ILE A 443 -11.31 -7.35 -4.48
C ILE A 443 -12.83 -7.48 -4.33
N ALA A 444 -13.52 -8.06 -5.32
CA ALA A 444 -14.96 -8.26 -5.29
C ALA A 444 -15.39 -9.20 -4.14
N ASP A 445 -14.71 -10.33 -3.97
CA ASP A 445 -15.01 -11.31 -2.91
C ASP A 445 -14.81 -10.69 -1.52
N HIS A 446 -13.71 -9.96 -1.30
CA HIS A 446 -13.49 -9.29 -0.02
C HIS A 446 -14.50 -8.17 0.22
N SER A 447 -14.91 -7.43 -0.81
CA SER A 447 -15.94 -6.40 -0.70
C SER A 447 -17.28 -6.98 -0.30
N ILE A 448 -17.72 -8.08 -0.93
CA ILE A 448 -18.95 -8.78 -0.59
C ILE A 448 -18.92 -9.20 0.88
N ARG A 449 -17.82 -9.79 1.32
CA ARG A 449 -17.64 -10.25 2.70
C ARG A 449 -17.69 -9.09 3.70
N ILE A 450 -17.01 -7.96 3.42
CA ILE A 450 -17.03 -6.79 4.29
C ILE A 450 -18.43 -6.18 4.36
N ARG A 451 -19.13 -6.04 3.23
CA ARG A 451 -20.49 -5.47 3.19
C ARG A 451 -21.50 -6.34 3.92
N ALA A 452 -21.42 -7.67 3.78
CA ALA A 452 -22.24 -8.60 4.52
C ALA A 452 -22.05 -8.42 6.04
N HIS A 453 -20.81 -8.36 6.49
CA HIS A 453 -20.46 -8.15 7.89
C HIS A 453 -20.95 -6.79 8.43
N LEU A 454 -20.79 -5.70 7.65
CA LEU A 454 -21.29 -4.38 8.03
C LEU A 454 -22.82 -4.40 8.24
N ALA A 455 -23.56 -5.10 7.36
CA ALA A 455 -25.00 -5.27 7.50
C ALA A 455 -25.37 -6.08 8.77
N GLU A 456 -24.62 -7.14 9.10
CA GLU A 456 -24.81 -7.94 10.32
C GLU A 456 -24.63 -7.12 11.59
N ILE A 457 -23.66 -6.19 11.61
CA ILE A 457 -23.39 -5.33 12.77
C ILE A 457 -24.18 -4.00 12.73
N GLY A 458 -25.08 -3.82 11.76
CA GLY A 458 -25.98 -2.67 11.66
C GLY A 458 -25.33 -1.37 11.19
N LEU A 459 -24.20 -1.43 10.48
CA LEU A 459 -23.56 -0.26 9.87
C LEU A 459 -24.01 -0.07 8.42
N GLU A 460 -24.47 1.14 8.12
CA GLU A 460 -24.99 1.50 6.80
C GLU A 460 -23.86 1.79 5.80
N VAL A 461 -23.97 1.22 4.60
CA VAL A 461 -23.08 1.52 3.47
C VAL A 461 -23.78 2.48 2.51
N VAL A 462 -23.10 3.59 2.16
CA VAL A 462 -23.67 4.68 1.37
C VAL A 462 -24.05 4.25 -0.04
N ALA A 463 -23.20 3.49 -0.73
CA ALA A 463 -23.47 3.03 -2.08
C ALA A 463 -24.47 1.86 -2.09
N PRO A 464 -25.54 1.92 -2.93
CA PRO A 464 -26.47 0.79 -3.12
C PRO A 464 -25.73 -0.46 -3.61
N ALA A 465 -26.13 -1.65 -3.15
CA ALA A 465 -25.45 -2.89 -3.50
C ALA A 465 -25.36 -3.15 -5.01
N SER A 466 -26.38 -2.72 -5.78
CA SER A 466 -26.44 -2.87 -7.24
C SER A 466 -25.43 -2.04 -8.02
N SER A 467 -24.91 -0.97 -7.41
CA SER A 467 -24.00 -0.01 -8.05
C SER A 467 -22.79 0.29 -7.17
N ALA A 468 -22.50 -0.61 -6.23
CA ALA A 468 -21.38 -0.45 -5.34
C ALA A 468 -20.07 -0.79 -6.01
N SER A 469 -19.08 0.11 -5.91
CA SER A 469 -17.70 -0.20 -6.25
C SER A 469 -17.17 -1.31 -5.32
N PRO A 470 -16.57 -2.37 -5.83
CA PRO A 470 -15.97 -3.38 -4.97
C PRO A 470 -14.72 -2.86 -4.25
N ALA A 471 -14.08 -1.80 -4.76
CA ALA A 471 -12.84 -1.28 -4.21
C ALA A 471 -13.02 -0.16 -3.18
N VAL A 472 -14.23 0.40 -3.05
CA VAL A 472 -14.52 1.52 -2.14
C VAL A 472 -15.79 1.23 -1.36
N ILE A 473 -15.69 1.23 -0.05
CA ILE A 473 -16.81 1.03 0.87
C ILE A 473 -16.89 2.23 1.79
N THR A 474 -17.86 3.12 1.55
CA THR A 474 -18.13 4.27 2.41
C THR A 474 -19.22 3.90 3.40
N ILE A 475 -18.92 4.06 4.68
CA ILE A 475 -19.79 3.68 5.81
C ILE A 475 -20.32 4.96 6.42
N ALA A 476 -21.65 5.08 6.53
CA ALA A 476 -22.30 6.14 7.28
C ALA A 476 -22.36 5.72 8.76
N LEU A 477 -21.66 6.46 9.61
CA LEU A 477 -21.71 6.20 11.05
C LEU A 477 -22.96 6.82 11.67
N PRO A 478 -23.57 6.19 12.69
CA PRO A 478 -24.60 6.82 13.50
C PRO A 478 -24.12 8.17 14.06
N ARG A 479 -25.02 9.13 14.22
CA ARG A 479 -24.68 10.50 14.66
C ARG A 479 -23.96 10.55 16.01
N GLU A 480 -24.21 9.56 16.84
CA GLU A 480 -23.63 9.41 18.19
C GLU A 480 -22.20 8.84 18.13
N VAL A 481 -21.76 8.36 16.96
CA VAL A 481 -20.45 7.72 16.76
C VAL A 481 -19.48 8.68 16.05
N PRO A 482 -18.51 9.28 16.76
CA PRO A 482 -17.60 10.25 16.17
C PRO A 482 -16.66 9.57 15.15
N ALA A 483 -16.69 10.02 13.89
CA ALA A 483 -15.86 9.46 12.82
C ALA A 483 -14.35 9.54 13.12
N ILE A 484 -13.89 10.64 13.75
CA ILE A 484 -12.49 10.82 14.13
C ILE A 484 -12.08 9.81 15.21
N ALA A 485 -12.85 9.68 16.29
CA ALA A 485 -12.52 8.75 17.37
C ALA A 485 -12.53 7.29 16.86
N THR A 486 -13.49 6.95 16.01
CA THR A 486 -13.58 5.64 15.36
C THR A 486 -12.36 5.35 14.48
N GLY A 487 -12.00 6.29 13.61
CA GLY A 487 -10.84 6.16 12.74
C GLY A 487 -9.53 6.07 13.51
N ASP A 488 -9.37 6.88 14.58
CA ASP A 488 -8.18 6.85 15.45
C ASP A 488 -8.06 5.54 16.24
N ALA A 489 -9.19 4.96 16.68
CA ALA A 489 -9.21 3.64 17.33
C ALA A 489 -8.77 2.52 16.36
N LEU A 490 -9.27 2.54 15.12
CA LEU A 490 -8.83 1.61 14.08
C LEU A 490 -7.35 1.79 13.73
N ALA A 491 -6.88 3.03 13.63
CA ALA A 491 -5.47 3.33 13.37
C ALA A 491 -4.55 2.81 14.49
N LYS A 492 -4.95 2.94 15.76
CA LYS A 492 -4.23 2.34 16.90
C LYS A 492 -4.15 0.81 16.82
N SER A 493 -5.15 0.17 16.21
CA SER A 493 -5.15 -1.28 15.94
C SER A 493 -4.38 -1.64 14.65
N GLY A 494 -3.64 -0.70 14.05
CA GLY A 494 -2.87 -0.92 12.83
C GLY A 494 -3.72 -1.01 11.56
N LEU A 495 -4.94 -0.47 11.54
CA LEU A 495 -5.85 -0.44 10.40
C LEU A 495 -6.09 1.02 9.98
N LEU A 496 -5.46 1.45 8.88
CA LEU A 496 -5.55 2.83 8.40
C LEU A 496 -6.71 2.98 7.42
N LEU A 497 -7.78 3.64 7.84
CA LEU A 497 -8.95 3.96 7.04
C LEU A 497 -8.97 5.46 6.68
N SER A 498 -9.77 5.85 5.68
CA SER A 498 -9.99 7.25 5.34
C SER A 498 -11.18 7.81 6.15
N TYR A 499 -10.94 8.88 6.94
CA TYR A 499 -11.97 9.52 7.78
C TYR A 499 -11.71 11.01 8.05
N ARG A 500 -10.62 11.59 7.51
CA ARG A 500 -10.19 12.98 7.82
C ARG A 500 -10.42 13.98 6.68
N SER A 501 -10.96 13.54 5.53
CA SER A 501 -11.34 14.46 4.47
C SER A 501 -12.57 15.27 4.88
N ASP A 502 -12.63 16.55 4.44
CA ASP A 502 -13.73 17.47 4.83
C ASP A 502 -15.11 16.85 4.57
N TYR A 503 -15.31 16.29 3.37
CA TYR A 503 -16.58 15.65 2.99
C TYR A 503 -16.95 14.42 3.85
N LEU A 504 -15.97 13.69 4.40
CA LEU A 504 -16.20 12.58 5.32
C LEU A 504 -16.59 13.10 6.70
N LEU A 505 -15.89 14.11 7.18
CA LEU A 505 -16.16 14.73 8.49
C LEU A 505 -17.55 15.36 8.54
N GLU A 506 -17.93 16.14 7.50
CA GLU A 506 -19.22 16.78 7.40
C GLU A 506 -20.41 15.80 7.45
N ARG A 507 -20.19 14.55 6.99
CA ARG A 507 -21.23 13.52 6.90
C ARG A 507 -21.12 12.43 7.94
N SER A 508 -20.11 12.48 8.82
CA SER A 508 -19.79 11.40 9.75
C SER A 508 -19.53 10.06 9.04
N TRP A 509 -18.78 10.09 7.95
CA TRP A 509 -18.44 8.91 7.15
C TRP A 509 -17.01 8.46 7.38
N ILE A 510 -16.78 7.14 7.23
CA ILE A 510 -15.46 6.52 7.14
C ILE A 510 -15.38 5.65 5.89
N GLN A 511 -14.17 5.40 5.38
CA GLN A 511 -14.02 4.62 4.15
C GLN A 511 -12.98 3.50 4.31
N ILE A 512 -13.33 2.34 3.76
CA ILE A 512 -12.44 1.21 3.53
C ILE A 512 -12.18 1.13 2.03
N CYS A 513 -10.89 1.22 1.63
CA CYS A 513 -10.51 1.13 0.22
C CYS A 513 -9.61 -0.08 -0.02
N LEU A 514 -10.04 -1.00 -0.89
CA LEU A 514 -9.36 -2.24 -1.24
C LEU A 514 -8.41 -2.06 -2.44
N MET A 515 -7.68 -0.93 -2.47
CA MET A 515 -6.80 -0.55 -3.58
C MET A 515 -5.35 -0.99 -3.38
N GLY A 516 -4.89 -1.09 -2.12
CA GLY A 516 -3.52 -1.42 -1.74
C GLY A 516 -3.22 -2.91 -1.69
N ALA A 517 -2.17 -3.25 -0.92
CA ALA A 517 -1.80 -4.63 -0.59
C ALA A 517 -2.41 -5.01 0.77
N TYR A 518 -3.15 -6.10 0.79
CA TYR A 518 -3.72 -6.68 2.01
C TYR A 518 -3.88 -8.19 1.81
N SER A 519 -4.10 -8.91 2.90
CA SER A 519 -4.29 -10.37 2.90
C SER A 519 -5.65 -10.74 3.52
N THR A 520 -6.12 -11.96 3.28
CA THR A 520 -7.35 -12.46 3.91
C THR A 520 -7.31 -12.37 5.44
N PRO A 521 -6.22 -12.74 6.15
CA PRO A 521 -6.13 -12.51 7.60
C PRO A 521 -6.26 -11.04 8.02
N THR A 522 -5.81 -10.10 7.17
CA THR A 522 -5.99 -8.67 7.44
C THR A 522 -7.45 -8.25 7.33
N ILE A 523 -8.20 -8.84 6.39
CA ILE A 523 -9.65 -8.63 6.31
C ILE A 523 -10.33 -9.18 7.56
N ASP A 524 -9.93 -10.36 8.08
CA ASP A 524 -10.48 -10.93 9.32
C ASP A 524 -10.26 -9.99 10.51
N ARG A 525 -9.05 -9.40 10.63
CA ARG A 525 -8.75 -8.39 11.65
C ARG A 525 -9.65 -7.15 11.50
N LEU A 526 -9.83 -6.67 10.27
CA LEU A 526 -10.69 -5.51 9.99
C LEU A 526 -12.12 -5.78 10.44
N LEU A 527 -12.70 -6.93 10.10
CA LEU A 527 -14.06 -7.32 10.49
C LEU A 527 -14.19 -7.39 12.01
N THR A 528 -13.23 -8.01 12.70
CA THR A 528 -13.20 -8.07 14.17
C THR A 528 -13.16 -6.67 14.79
N ALA A 529 -12.31 -5.77 14.28
CA ALA A 529 -12.20 -4.42 14.79
C ALA A 529 -13.48 -3.59 14.55
N LEU A 530 -14.15 -3.77 13.40
CA LEU A 530 -15.43 -3.12 13.10
C LEU A 530 -16.54 -3.58 14.06
N THR A 531 -16.59 -4.87 14.40
CA THR A 531 -17.53 -5.40 15.40
C THR A 531 -17.33 -4.75 16.76
N GLN A 532 -16.07 -4.59 17.19
CA GLN A 532 -15.74 -3.95 18.48
C GLN A 532 -16.21 -2.49 18.54
N ILE A 533 -16.12 -1.77 17.42
CA ILE A 533 -16.53 -0.37 17.32
C ILE A 533 -18.06 -0.22 17.31
N ALA A 534 -18.75 -1.15 16.65
CA ALA A 534 -20.21 -1.15 16.57
C ALA A 534 -20.90 -1.57 17.89
N ALA A 535 -20.16 -2.17 18.83
CA ALA A 535 -20.70 -2.61 20.12
C ALA A 535 -21.20 -1.42 20.98
N PRO A 536 -22.41 -1.50 21.58
CA PRO A 536 -22.92 -0.43 22.41
C PRO A 536 -21.97 -0.11 23.58
N GLY A 537 -21.50 1.13 23.69
CA GLY A 537 -20.62 1.58 24.77
C GLY A 537 -19.11 1.49 24.48
N ALA A 538 -18.68 0.91 23.37
CA ALA A 538 -17.25 0.74 23.06
C ALA A 538 -16.51 2.09 22.89
N LEU A 539 -17.17 3.15 22.47
CA LEU A 539 -16.57 4.47 22.22
C LEU A 539 -16.64 5.43 23.42
N ALA A 540 -17.42 5.11 24.44
CA ALA A 540 -17.47 5.91 25.69
C ALA A 540 -16.17 5.81 26.52
N LEU A 541 -15.37 4.76 26.30
CA LEU A 541 -14.10 4.51 27.01
C LEU A 541 -12.86 5.12 26.32
N ALA A 542 -13.00 5.65 25.09
CA ALA A 542 -11.89 6.24 24.36
C ALA A 542 -11.75 7.78 24.56
N SER A 543 -12.65 8.39 25.31
CA SER A 543 -12.68 9.84 25.59
C SER A 543 -12.28 10.20 27.02
N THR A 544 -11.80 9.24 27.80
CA THR A 544 -11.09 9.44 29.07
C THR A 544 -9.63 8.99 28.94
#